data_47bb96793290c1ac1c604736f513f3ce
#
_entry.id   47bb96793290c1ac1c604736f513f3ce
#
_cell.length_a   1.000
_cell.length_b   1.000
_cell.length_c   1.000
_cell.angle_alpha   90.00
_cell.angle_beta   90.00
_cell.angle_gamma   90.00
#
_symmetry.space_group_name_H-M   'P 1'
#
loop_
_entity.id
_entity.type
_entity.pdbx_description
1 polymer ?
#
loop_
_entity_poly.entity_id
_entity_poly.type
_entity_poly.pdbx_seq_one_letter_code
_entity_poly.pdbx_strand_id
1 'polypeptide(L)'
;MCRILILTHMKLISRMIAIAGLAAALVSCSDKAAGDKDFKFLVDEFADLKIMRYQVPGWDGLTLQQKEYVYHLAEAAKYGRDIIWMQNCKYNLEVRKVLENILENYKGDRTCESWAQFETYAKRVFFSNGIHHHYSEDKFFPECSQEYFQGLMTAVGEEAKCAELLPVIFDPAIYPARKDMHAEDIVAASAVNFYENVTRAEVEALYAAMTDPSDKTPVSYGLNSRVVKGEDGKVYEDVYKVGGLYGAALEKICAELALAAEVAENETQKAYIADLIAYYQTGDLKLWDKYNIQWVNDTLGTVDFVNGFVEDYNDPLGRKATYEGLVNFKDVEASRRTELISENAQWFEDNSPVDPRFKKNEVKGVTAKVINVATLAGDCYPAAPIGINLPNADWIRREHGSKSVTIANLTAAYSKAAQESPKSLLSEFAWDEAEIEMEKKYGGITGDLHTDLHECLGHGSGKLLPETSPNALKEFSSRRDSRRPLRSLLSC
;
A
#
# COMPACT_ATOMS: atom_id res chain seq x y z
N MET A 1 7.13 44.67 26.86
CA MET A 1 6.49 43.36 26.64
C MET A 1 5.36 43.39 25.60
N CYS A 2 4.46 44.37 25.59
CA CYS A 2 3.33 44.42 24.65
C CYS A 2 3.69 44.57 23.15
N ARG A 3 4.80 45.28 22.81
CA ARG A 3 5.22 45.47 21.39
C ARG A 3 5.83 44.23 20.74
N ILE A 4 6.42 43.35 21.51
CA ILE A 4 7.03 42.08 20.98
C ILE A 4 5.94 41.06 20.67
N LEU A 5 4.88 40.97 21.49
CA LEU A 5 3.74 40.10 21.24
C LEU A 5 2.95 40.49 19.97
N ILE A 6 2.77 41.80 19.72
CA ILE A 6 2.05 42.29 18.54
C ILE A 6 2.83 42.01 17.26
N LEU A 7 4.16 42.14 17.27
CA LEU A 7 5.01 41.84 16.11
C LEU A 7 5.08 40.34 15.79
N THR A 8 5.01 39.49 16.81
CA THR A 8 4.97 38.04 16.62
C THR A 8 3.61 37.59 16.04
N HIS A 9 2.50 38.14 16.55
CA HIS A 9 1.17 37.87 16.01
C HIS A 9 0.97 38.40 14.60
N MET A 10 1.50 39.58 14.26
CA MET A 10 1.44 40.11 12.89
C MET A 10 2.25 39.27 11.90
N LYS A 11 3.40 38.71 12.30
CA LYS A 11 4.18 37.78 11.45
C LYS A 11 3.45 36.43 11.28
N LEU A 12 2.75 35.96 12.31
CA LEU A 12 1.96 34.73 12.25
C LEU A 12 0.77 34.90 11.30
N ILE A 13 0.00 36.00 11.47
CA ILE A 13 -1.14 36.33 10.60
C ILE A 13 -0.68 36.55 9.16
N SER A 14 0.45 37.21 8.93
CA SER A 14 1.05 37.40 7.59
C SER A 14 1.45 36.06 6.95
N ARG A 15 1.96 35.09 7.71
CA ARG A 15 2.27 33.75 7.22
C ARG A 15 1.04 32.92 6.93
N MET A 16 0.01 32.99 7.78
CA MET A 16 -1.28 32.31 7.54
C MET A 16 -2.01 32.92 6.32
N ILE A 17 -1.94 34.25 6.12
CA ILE A 17 -2.48 34.93 4.93
C ILE A 17 -1.68 34.55 3.68
N ALA A 18 -0.36 34.34 3.78
CA ALA A 18 0.44 33.86 2.66
C ALA A 18 0.10 32.42 2.28
N ILE A 19 -0.18 31.55 3.26
CA ILE A 19 -0.65 30.16 3.02
C ILE A 19 -2.07 30.17 2.41
N ALA A 20 -2.97 30.99 2.92
CA ALA A 20 -4.32 31.15 2.37
C ALA A 20 -4.32 31.84 0.99
N GLY A 21 -3.42 32.80 0.76
CA GLY A 21 -3.22 33.46 -0.53
C GLY A 21 -2.61 32.55 -1.59
N LEU A 22 -1.73 31.63 -1.20
CA LEU A 22 -1.17 30.61 -2.10
C LEU A 22 -2.23 29.56 -2.46
N ALA A 23 -3.08 29.17 -1.52
CA ALA A 23 -4.24 28.30 -1.77
C ALA A 23 -5.22 28.94 -2.77
N ALA A 24 -5.48 30.26 -2.65
CA ALA A 24 -6.35 30.99 -3.58
C ALA A 24 -5.74 31.18 -4.97
N ALA A 25 -4.41 31.31 -5.09
CA ALA A 25 -3.71 31.38 -6.38
C ALA A 25 -3.66 30.02 -7.09
N LEU A 26 -3.66 28.90 -6.35
CA LEU A 26 -3.64 27.54 -6.90
C LEU A 26 -5.02 27.08 -7.40
N VAL A 27 -6.12 27.62 -6.88
CA VAL A 27 -7.47 27.35 -7.40
C VAL A 27 -7.65 27.83 -8.83
N SER A 28 -6.83 28.79 -9.29
CA SER A 28 -6.88 29.30 -10.68
C SER A 28 -6.10 28.43 -11.68
N CYS A 29 -5.30 27.45 -11.25
CA CYS A 29 -4.47 26.63 -12.15
C CYS A 29 -4.95 25.18 -12.32
N SER A 30 -5.97 24.72 -11.55
CA SER A 30 -6.46 23.34 -11.65
C SER A 30 -7.28 23.04 -12.92
N ASP A 31 -7.65 24.05 -13.71
CA ASP A 31 -8.47 23.89 -14.92
C ASP A 31 -7.66 23.68 -16.22
N LYS A 32 -6.36 23.45 -16.16
CA LYS A 32 -5.54 23.29 -17.39
C LYS A 32 -4.97 21.89 -17.65
N ALA A 33 -5.31 20.89 -16.90
CA ALA A 33 -5.23 19.54 -17.42
C ALA A 33 -6.45 19.33 -18.33
N ALA A 34 -6.27 19.52 -19.65
CA ALA A 34 -7.26 19.11 -20.64
C ALA A 34 -7.30 17.58 -20.62
N GLY A 35 -7.89 17.02 -19.56
CA GLY A 35 -8.25 15.63 -19.50
C GLY A 35 -9.23 15.36 -20.62
N ASP A 36 -9.07 14.23 -21.29
CA ASP A 36 -10.02 13.72 -22.27
C ASP A 36 -11.42 13.78 -21.64
N LYS A 37 -12.30 14.61 -22.21
CA LYS A 37 -13.66 14.83 -21.69
C LYS A 37 -14.51 13.56 -21.68
N ASP A 38 -14.07 12.54 -22.41
CA ASP A 38 -14.72 11.23 -22.51
C ASP A 38 -14.09 10.17 -21.60
N PHE A 39 -13.07 10.52 -20.80
CA PHE A 39 -12.46 9.57 -19.87
C PHE A 39 -13.38 9.29 -18.69
N LYS A 40 -13.82 8.04 -18.57
CA LYS A 40 -14.61 7.56 -17.43
C LYS A 40 -13.71 7.05 -16.33
N PHE A 41 -13.84 7.61 -15.14
CA PHE A 41 -13.12 7.16 -13.94
C PHE A 41 -13.78 5.91 -13.33
N LEU A 42 -15.11 5.88 -13.25
CA LEU A 42 -15.85 4.69 -12.84
C LEU A 42 -16.18 3.82 -14.08
N VAL A 43 -15.59 2.62 -14.14
CA VAL A 43 -15.70 1.72 -15.31
C VAL A 43 -16.79 0.69 -15.12
N ASP A 44 -16.88 0.09 -13.93
CA ASP A 44 -17.83 -0.97 -13.59
C ASP A 44 -18.15 -0.92 -12.09
N GLU A 45 -19.35 -1.39 -11.75
CA GLU A 45 -19.80 -1.55 -10.36
C GLU A 45 -20.59 -2.84 -10.26
N PHE A 46 -20.12 -3.80 -9.45
CA PHE A 46 -20.78 -5.09 -9.25
C PHE A 46 -20.54 -5.59 -7.84
N ALA A 47 -21.52 -6.31 -7.28
CA ALA A 47 -21.51 -6.75 -5.89
C ALA A 47 -21.17 -5.56 -4.96
N ASP A 48 -20.09 -5.67 -4.21
CA ASP A 48 -19.55 -4.66 -3.30
C ASP A 48 -18.30 -3.94 -3.82
N LEU A 49 -17.98 -4.07 -5.11
CA LEU A 49 -16.77 -3.52 -5.73
C LEU A 49 -17.09 -2.43 -6.76
N LYS A 50 -16.24 -1.40 -6.78
CA LYS A 50 -16.19 -0.38 -7.82
C LYS A 50 -14.87 -0.45 -8.56
N ILE A 51 -14.91 -0.56 -9.87
CA ILE A 51 -13.73 -0.59 -10.72
C ILE A 51 -13.47 0.80 -11.26
N MET A 52 -12.34 1.36 -10.85
CA MET A 52 -11.94 2.71 -11.23
C MET A 52 -10.70 2.69 -12.13
N ARG A 53 -10.59 3.72 -12.96
CA ARG A 53 -9.37 4.04 -13.71
C ARG A 53 -8.80 5.35 -13.19
N TYR A 54 -7.51 5.57 -13.41
CA TYR A 54 -6.86 6.84 -13.18
C TYR A 54 -6.08 7.29 -14.42
N GLN A 55 -5.95 8.59 -14.57
CA GLN A 55 -5.08 9.21 -15.56
C GLN A 55 -3.69 9.39 -14.95
N VAL A 56 -2.69 9.57 -15.82
CA VAL A 56 -1.30 9.80 -15.43
C VAL A 56 -0.87 11.18 -15.93
N PRO A 57 -1.31 12.28 -15.25
CA PRO A 57 -0.97 13.64 -15.66
C PRO A 57 0.54 13.86 -15.59
N GLY A 58 1.06 14.68 -16.50
CA GLY A 58 2.50 15.00 -16.55
C GLY A 58 3.36 13.98 -17.30
N TRP A 59 2.80 12.83 -17.75
CA TRP A 59 3.54 11.81 -18.50
C TRP A 59 4.27 12.37 -19.73
N ASP A 60 3.62 13.26 -20.49
CA ASP A 60 4.20 13.82 -21.71
C ASP A 60 5.41 14.72 -21.43
N GLY A 61 5.50 15.28 -20.22
CA GLY A 61 6.61 16.10 -19.77
C GLY A 61 7.88 15.32 -19.39
N LEU A 62 7.78 14.00 -19.23
CA LEU A 62 8.94 13.15 -18.93
C LEU A 62 9.84 13.01 -20.17
N THR A 63 11.16 13.01 -19.93
CA THR A 63 12.17 12.68 -20.96
C THR A 63 12.03 11.22 -21.41
N LEU A 64 12.62 10.87 -22.56
CA LEU A 64 12.64 9.47 -23.02
C LEU A 64 13.31 8.55 -21.99
N GLN A 65 14.46 8.95 -21.43
CA GLN A 65 15.15 8.20 -20.38
C GLN A 65 14.25 7.94 -19.17
N GLN A 66 13.51 8.95 -18.68
CA GLN A 66 12.57 8.79 -17.57
C GLN A 66 11.42 7.84 -17.92
N LYS A 67 10.90 7.89 -19.15
CA LYS A 67 9.87 6.97 -19.62
C LYS A 67 10.37 5.53 -19.71
N GLU A 68 11.60 5.31 -20.18
CA GLU A 68 12.25 3.99 -20.19
C GLU A 68 12.50 3.50 -18.76
N TYR A 69 12.91 4.38 -17.86
CA TYR A 69 13.08 4.05 -16.44
C TYR A 69 11.75 3.62 -15.81
N VAL A 70 10.67 4.39 -15.99
CA VAL A 70 9.31 4.00 -15.54
C VAL A 70 8.88 2.66 -16.14
N TYR A 71 9.16 2.40 -17.42
CA TYR A 71 8.81 1.16 -18.09
C TYR A 71 9.45 -0.06 -17.42
N HIS A 72 10.76 -0.08 -17.22
CA HIS A 72 11.45 -1.20 -16.59
C HIS A 72 11.04 -1.39 -15.12
N LEU A 73 10.86 -0.31 -14.37
CA LEU A 73 10.35 -0.39 -13.01
C LEU A 73 8.91 -0.95 -12.96
N ALA A 74 8.06 -0.59 -13.92
CA ALA A 74 6.70 -1.11 -14.02
C ALA A 74 6.68 -2.59 -14.42
N GLU A 75 7.55 -3.02 -15.34
CA GLU A 75 7.69 -4.45 -15.68
C GLU A 75 8.17 -5.25 -14.44
N ALA A 76 9.17 -4.74 -13.70
CA ALA A 76 9.60 -5.36 -12.45
C ALA A 76 8.45 -5.51 -11.46
N ALA A 77 7.65 -4.45 -11.24
CA ALA A 77 6.51 -4.49 -10.33
C ALA A 77 5.46 -5.54 -10.75
N LYS A 78 5.18 -5.66 -12.04
CA LYS A 78 4.18 -6.62 -12.57
C LYS A 78 4.59 -8.07 -12.37
N TYR A 79 5.89 -8.41 -12.41
CA TYR A 79 6.34 -9.78 -12.16
C TYR A 79 6.09 -10.24 -10.71
N GLY A 80 5.93 -9.32 -9.76
CA GLY A 80 5.56 -9.63 -8.38
C GLY A 80 4.07 -9.90 -8.15
N ARG A 81 3.21 -9.74 -9.18
CA ARG A 81 1.76 -9.92 -9.04
C ARG A 81 1.37 -11.28 -8.47
N ASP A 82 1.99 -12.35 -8.93
CA ASP A 82 1.62 -13.71 -8.48
C ASP A 82 2.08 -13.98 -7.05
N ILE A 83 3.05 -13.23 -6.53
CA ILE A 83 3.52 -13.33 -5.14
C ILE A 83 2.39 -12.97 -4.18
N ILE A 84 1.71 -11.84 -4.36
CA ILE A 84 0.63 -11.42 -3.46
C ILE A 84 -0.55 -12.41 -3.48
N TRP A 85 -0.87 -13.00 -4.63
CA TRP A 85 -1.90 -14.04 -4.71
C TRP A 85 -1.58 -15.22 -3.80
N MET A 86 -0.33 -15.70 -3.85
CA MET A 86 0.15 -16.80 -3.03
C MET A 86 0.31 -16.40 -1.55
N GLN A 87 0.66 -15.15 -1.25
CA GLN A 87 0.74 -14.66 0.13
C GLN A 87 -0.64 -14.57 0.79
N ASN A 88 -1.67 -14.13 0.06
CA ASN A 88 -3.02 -14.01 0.57
C ASN A 88 -3.66 -15.37 0.91
N CYS A 89 -3.41 -16.41 0.13
CA CYS A 89 -3.75 -17.81 0.44
C CYS A 89 -3.00 -18.73 -0.55
N LYS A 90 -2.47 -19.84 -0.06
CA LYS A 90 -1.70 -20.78 -0.88
C LYS A 90 -2.44 -21.36 -2.08
N TYR A 91 -3.76 -21.36 -2.07
CA TYR A 91 -4.62 -21.87 -3.16
C TYR A 91 -5.00 -20.80 -4.19
N ASN A 92 -4.82 -19.53 -3.90
CA ASN A 92 -5.35 -18.44 -4.72
C ASN A 92 -4.85 -18.48 -6.17
N LEU A 93 -3.58 -18.79 -6.40
CA LEU A 93 -3.02 -18.84 -7.75
C LEU A 93 -3.62 -19.98 -8.59
N GLU A 94 -3.87 -21.14 -7.98
CA GLU A 94 -4.52 -22.25 -8.67
C GLU A 94 -6.02 -21.97 -8.91
N VAL A 95 -6.72 -21.38 -7.94
CA VAL A 95 -8.11 -20.92 -8.13
C VAL A 95 -8.18 -19.93 -9.29
N ARG A 96 -7.26 -18.95 -9.34
CA ARG A 96 -7.18 -17.99 -10.44
C ARG A 96 -7.03 -18.66 -11.79
N LYS A 97 -6.08 -19.60 -11.93
CA LYS A 97 -5.86 -20.32 -13.19
C LYS A 97 -7.09 -21.09 -13.66
N VAL A 98 -7.81 -21.73 -12.71
CA VAL A 98 -9.06 -22.43 -13.01
C VAL A 98 -10.12 -21.45 -13.49
N LEU A 99 -10.29 -20.30 -12.80
CA LEU A 99 -11.26 -19.27 -13.22
C LEU A 99 -10.93 -18.69 -14.60
N GLU A 100 -9.65 -18.38 -14.87
CA GLU A 100 -9.17 -17.93 -16.18
C GLU A 100 -9.47 -18.99 -17.26
N ASN A 101 -9.16 -20.26 -17.02
CA ASN A 101 -9.43 -21.35 -17.95
C ASN A 101 -10.92 -21.51 -18.25
N ILE A 102 -11.80 -21.41 -17.24
CA ILE A 102 -13.26 -21.47 -17.44
C ILE A 102 -13.72 -20.28 -18.29
N LEU A 103 -13.31 -19.05 -17.95
CA LEU A 103 -13.69 -17.85 -18.67
C LEU A 103 -13.25 -17.87 -20.14
N GLU A 104 -12.07 -18.40 -20.43
CA GLU A 104 -11.52 -18.47 -21.79
C GLU A 104 -12.12 -19.61 -22.62
N ASN A 105 -12.27 -20.79 -22.03
CA ASN A 105 -12.46 -22.03 -22.77
C ASN A 105 -13.84 -22.67 -22.65
N TYR A 106 -14.68 -22.30 -21.64
CA TYR A 106 -16.03 -22.83 -21.55
C TYR A 106 -16.89 -22.43 -22.76
N LYS A 107 -17.49 -23.43 -23.42
CA LYS A 107 -18.30 -23.25 -24.65
C LYS A 107 -19.81 -23.49 -24.45
N GLY A 108 -20.24 -23.73 -23.21
CA GLY A 108 -21.65 -23.90 -22.89
C GLY A 108 -22.43 -22.60 -22.78
N ASP A 109 -23.62 -22.66 -22.20
CA ASP A 109 -24.51 -21.51 -22.04
C ASP A 109 -23.94 -20.50 -21.03
N ARG A 110 -23.64 -19.29 -21.50
CA ARG A 110 -23.17 -18.16 -20.70
C ARG A 110 -24.27 -17.13 -20.42
N THR A 111 -25.52 -17.42 -20.77
CA THR A 111 -26.64 -16.49 -20.60
C THR A 111 -27.52 -16.85 -19.38
N CYS A 112 -27.29 -17.99 -18.77
CA CYS A 112 -28.05 -18.44 -17.60
C CYS A 112 -27.63 -17.72 -16.30
N GLU A 113 -28.53 -17.69 -15.33
CA GLU A 113 -28.29 -17.06 -14.01
C GLU A 113 -27.06 -17.63 -13.30
N SER A 114 -26.88 -18.96 -13.33
CA SER A 114 -25.72 -19.61 -12.69
C SER A 114 -24.40 -19.16 -13.29
N TRP A 115 -24.35 -18.84 -14.60
CA TRP A 115 -23.16 -18.26 -15.21
C TRP A 115 -22.91 -16.84 -14.72
N ALA A 116 -23.93 -15.99 -14.62
CA ALA A 116 -23.79 -14.64 -14.10
C ALA A 116 -23.28 -14.63 -12.65
N GLN A 117 -23.78 -15.55 -11.82
CA GLN A 117 -23.32 -15.76 -10.43
C GLN A 117 -21.85 -16.22 -10.39
N PHE A 118 -21.46 -17.17 -11.24
CA PHE A 118 -20.06 -17.59 -11.39
C PHE A 118 -19.16 -16.43 -11.85
N GLU A 119 -19.57 -15.68 -12.85
CA GLU A 119 -18.79 -14.55 -13.37
C GLU A 119 -18.59 -13.47 -12.29
N THR A 120 -19.62 -13.18 -11.49
CA THR A 120 -19.53 -12.25 -10.37
C THR A 120 -18.50 -12.71 -9.34
N TYR A 121 -18.53 -14.01 -8.99
CA TYR A 121 -17.52 -14.59 -8.10
C TYR A 121 -16.11 -14.50 -8.68
N ALA A 122 -15.92 -14.85 -9.95
CA ALA A 122 -14.63 -14.76 -10.62
C ALA A 122 -14.09 -13.31 -10.63
N LYS A 123 -14.94 -12.33 -10.93
CA LYS A 123 -14.59 -10.91 -10.87
C LYS A 123 -14.16 -10.50 -9.45
N ARG A 124 -14.91 -10.89 -8.40
CA ARG A 124 -14.54 -10.60 -7.00
C ARG A 124 -13.16 -11.16 -6.67
N VAL A 125 -12.87 -12.40 -7.04
CA VAL A 125 -11.57 -13.04 -6.82
C VAL A 125 -10.46 -12.31 -7.56
N PHE A 126 -10.66 -11.95 -8.84
CA PHE A 126 -9.64 -11.23 -9.61
C PHE A 126 -9.33 -9.85 -9.04
N PHE A 127 -10.35 -9.09 -8.68
CA PHE A 127 -10.18 -7.73 -8.18
C PHE A 127 -9.83 -7.66 -6.67
N SER A 128 -9.71 -8.79 -5.98
CA SER A 128 -9.27 -8.86 -4.59
C SER A 128 -7.95 -9.60 -4.39
N ASN A 129 -7.26 -10.01 -5.46
CA ASN A 129 -6.06 -10.85 -5.41
C ASN A 129 -6.26 -12.15 -4.61
N GLY A 130 -7.44 -12.77 -4.72
CA GLY A 130 -7.74 -14.03 -4.06
C GLY A 130 -9.18 -14.19 -3.61
N ILE A 131 -9.43 -15.30 -2.90
CA ILE A 131 -10.78 -15.72 -2.45
C ILE A 131 -11.33 -14.92 -1.27
N HIS A 132 -10.60 -13.93 -0.76
CA HIS A 132 -11.02 -13.07 0.34
C HIS A 132 -11.15 -11.62 -0.12
N HIS A 133 -12.12 -10.91 0.44
CA HIS A 133 -12.29 -9.50 0.19
C HIS A 133 -11.05 -8.71 0.63
N HIS A 134 -10.53 -7.85 -0.23
CA HIS A 134 -9.27 -7.14 -0.01
C HIS A 134 -9.29 -6.18 1.20
N TYR A 135 -10.47 -5.75 1.65
CA TYR A 135 -10.65 -4.82 2.76
C TYR A 135 -11.23 -5.45 4.01
N SER A 136 -12.38 -6.17 3.92
CA SER A 136 -13.01 -6.82 5.07
C SER A 136 -12.32 -8.11 5.49
N GLU A 137 -11.50 -8.69 4.59
CA GLU A 137 -10.78 -9.94 4.76
C GLU A 137 -11.66 -11.20 4.78
N ASP A 138 -12.97 -11.04 4.63
CA ASP A 138 -13.94 -12.15 4.61
C ASP A 138 -13.84 -12.97 3.33
N LYS A 139 -14.09 -14.26 3.44
CA LYS A 139 -14.13 -15.18 2.30
C LYS A 139 -15.33 -14.91 1.39
N PHE A 140 -15.10 -14.89 0.08
CA PHE A 140 -16.16 -14.90 -0.91
C PHE A 140 -16.74 -16.28 -1.11
N PHE A 141 -18.05 -16.34 -1.34
CA PHE A 141 -18.74 -17.57 -1.74
C PHE A 141 -19.40 -17.34 -3.10
N PRO A 142 -19.29 -18.32 -4.05
CA PRO A 142 -20.12 -18.31 -5.26
C PRO A 142 -21.59 -18.39 -4.90
N GLU A 143 -22.45 -17.66 -5.60
CA GLU A 143 -23.90 -17.80 -5.46
C GLU A 143 -24.42 -18.97 -6.31
N CYS A 144 -23.70 -19.41 -7.35
CA CYS A 144 -24.00 -20.63 -8.07
C CYS A 144 -23.72 -21.87 -7.25
N SER A 145 -24.40 -22.99 -7.55
CA SER A 145 -24.20 -24.24 -6.81
C SER A 145 -22.82 -24.84 -7.04
N GLN A 146 -22.35 -25.63 -6.07
CA GLN A 146 -21.08 -26.35 -6.17
C GLN A 146 -21.09 -27.33 -7.37
N GLU A 147 -22.22 -28.00 -7.64
CA GLU A 147 -22.37 -28.92 -8.75
C GLU A 147 -22.22 -28.19 -10.10
N TYR A 148 -22.79 -26.98 -10.22
CA TYR A 148 -22.63 -26.17 -11.42
C TYR A 148 -21.16 -25.76 -11.60
N PHE A 149 -20.50 -25.29 -10.56
CA PHE A 149 -19.10 -24.91 -10.59
C PHE A 149 -18.20 -26.10 -10.98
N GLN A 150 -18.44 -27.28 -10.37
CA GLN A 150 -17.75 -28.52 -10.74
C GLN A 150 -17.98 -28.89 -12.21
N GLY A 151 -19.20 -28.73 -12.72
CA GLY A 151 -19.51 -28.92 -14.13
C GLY A 151 -18.71 -28.01 -15.06
N LEU A 152 -18.51 -26.73 -14.67
CA LEU A 152 -17.65 -25.79 -15.41
C LEU A 152 -16.19 -26.26 -15.42
N MET A 153 -15.65 -26.67 -14.27
CA MET A 153 -14.28 -27.21 -14.15
C MET A 153 -14.08 -28.44 -15.04
N THR A 154 -15.01 -29.39 -14.99
CA THR A 154 -14.98 -30.62 -15.81
C THR A 154 -15.02 -30.27 -17.31
N ALA A 155 -15.88 -29.33 -17.70
CA ALA A 155 -16.03 -28.93 -19.10
C ALA A 155 -14.76 -28.34 -19.74
N VAL A 156 -13.84 -27.82 -18.91
CA VAL A 156 -12.56 -27.23 -19.38
C VAL A 156 -11.34 -28.08 -18.99
N GLY A 157 -11.55 -29.31 -18.53
CA GLY A 157 -10.47 -30.28 -18.24
C GLY A 157 -9.79 -30.10 -16.87
N GLU A 158 -10.41 -29.38 -15.94
CA GLU A 158 -9.90 -29.14 -14.58
C GLU A 158 -10.47 -30.08 -13.51
N GLU A 159 -11.11 -31.19 -13.92
CA GLU A 159 -11.78 -32.13 -13.00
C GLU A 159 -10.85 -32.65 -11.90
N ALA A 160 -9.56 -32.90 -12.22
CA ALA A 160 -8.59 -33.40 -11.26
C ALA A 160 -8.38 -32.46 -10.05
N LYS A 161 -8.66 -31.16 -10.21
CA LYS A 161 -8.52 -30.15 -9.14
C LYS A 161 -9.77 -30.01 -8.27
N CYS A 162 -10.91 -30.64 -8.65
CA CYS A 162 -12.16 -30.48 -7.94
C CYS A 162 -12.06 -30.93 -6.47
N ALA A 163 -11.41 -32.05 -6.21
CA ALA A 163 -11.29 -32.60 -4.84
C ALA A 163 -10.51 -31.65 -3.91
N GLU A 164 -9.57 -30.91 -4.43
CA GLU A 164 -8.75 -29.96 -3.66
C GLU A 164 -9.40 -28.58 -3.54
N LEU A 165 -9.89 -28.02 -4.66
CA LEU A 165 -10.28 -26.61 -4.71
C LEU A 165 -11.75 -26.36 -4.32
N LEU A 166 -12.69 -27.30 -4.59
CA LEU A 166 -14.09 -27.07 -4.23
C LEU A 166 -14.31 -26.90 -2.72
N PRO A 167 -13.68 -27.67 -1.83
CA PRO A 167 -13.78 -27.42 -0.39
C PRO A 167 -13.21 -26.03 -0.01
N VAL A 168 -12.10 -25.62 -0.62
CA VAL A 168 -11.51 -24.29 -0.38
C VAL A 168 -12.45 -23.16 -0.81
N ILE A 169 -13.22 -23.36 -1.89
CA ILE A 169 -14.14 -22.35 -2.43
C ILE A 169 -15.47 -22.33 -1.64
N PHE A 170 -16.05 -23.49 -1.33
CA PHE A 170 -17.43 -23.59 -0.85
C PHE A 170 -17.57 -23.86 0.64
N ASP A 171 -16.58 -24.50 1.31
CA ASP A 171 -16.71 -24.81 2.74
C ASP A 171 -16.43 -23.55 3.59
N PRO A 172 -17.41 -23.07 4.37
CA PRO A 172 -17.21 -21.90 5.23
C PRO A 172 -16.25 -22.14 6.39
N ALA A 173 -15.93 -23.38 6.73
CA ALA A 173 -14.97 -23.70 7.79
C ALA A 173 -13.52 -23.68 7.32
N ILE A 174 -13.28 -23.73 6.00
CA ILE A 174 -11.93 -23.73 5.43
C ILE A 174 -11.56 -22.29 5.05
N TYR A 175 -10.56 -21.74 5.73
CA TYR A 175 -10.08 -20.37 5.51
C TYR A 175 -11.20 -19.31 5.50
N PRO A 176 -11.96 -19.17 6.60
CA PRO A 176 -13.09 -18.25 6.70
C PRO A 176 -12.69 -16.78 6.51
N ALA A 177 -11.47 -16.44 6.87
CA ALA A 177 -10.90 -15.11 6.72
C ALA A 177 -9.44 -15.16 6.26
N ARG A 178 -9.01 -14.13 5.54
CA ARG A 178 -7.60 -13.96 5.18
C ARG A 178 -6.74 -13.87 6.44
N LYS A 179 -7.19 -13.09 7.42
CA LYS A 179 -6.57 -12.93 8.73
C LYS A 179 -7.64 -13.07 9.82
N ASP A 180 -7.61 -14.14 10.60
CA ASP A 180 -8.56 -14.38 11.68
C ASP A 180 -7.97 -13.96 13.03
N MET A 181 -8.31 -12.73 13.44
CA MET A 181 -7.84 -12.12 14.69
C MET A 181 -8.70 -12.49 15.92
N HIS A 182 -9.73 -13.32 15.73
CA HIS A 182 -10.64 -13.76 16.79
C HIS A 182 -10.41 -15.22 17.21
N ALA A 183 -9.63 -15.96 16.44
CA ALA A 183 -9.28 -17.34 16.74
C ALA A 183 -8.37 -17.45 17.97
N GLU A 184 -8.39 -18.60 18.64
CA GLU A 184 -7.49 -18.94 19.75
C GLU A 184 -6.01 -18.91 19.29
N ASP A 185 -5.70 -19.51 18.16
CA ASP A 185 -4.42 -19.38 17.47
C ASP A 185 -4.61 -18.63 16.14
N ILE A 186 -4.35 -17.34 16.16
CA ILE A 186 -4.50 -16.45 15.01
C ILE A 186 -3.57 -16.82 13.83
N VAL A 187 -2.45 -17.51 14.12
CA VAL A 187 -1.48 -17.97 13.11
C VAL A 187 -2.04 -19.17 12.37
N ALA A 188 -2.56 -20.16 13.10
CA ALA A 188 -3.07 -21.39 12.51
C ALA A 188 -4.42 -21.18 11.78
N ALA A 189 -5.24 -20.22 12.22
CA ALA A 189 -6.57 -19.95 11.66
C ALA A 189 -6.55 -19.05 10.43
N SER A 190 -5.54 -18.21 10.26
CA SER A 190 -5.45 -17.26 9.14
C SER A 190 -5.08 -17.96 7.83
N ALA A 191 -5.72 -17.55 6.72
CA ALA A 191 -5.47 -18.11 5.39
C ALA A 191 -4.15 -17.62 4.77
N VAL A 192 -3.58 -16.52 5.27
CA VAL A 192 -2.31 -15.97 4.76
C VAL A 192 -1.20 -17.01 4.78
N ASN A 193 -0.49 -17.13 3.67
CA ASN A 193 0.56 -18.15 3.48
C ASN A 193 1.92 -17.70 4.07
N PHE A 194 1.88 -17.19 5.30
CA PHE A 194 3.07 -16.78 6.04
C PHE A 194 3.52 -17.82 7.05
N TYR A 195 2.69 -18.82 7.32
CA TYR A 195 2.90 -19.83 8.35
C TYR A 195 2.45 -21.20 7.85
N GLU A 196 3.30 -22.19 7.99
CA GLU A 196 2.98 -23.55 7.56
C GLU A 196 3.31 -24.56 8.66
N ASN A 197 2.28 -25.26 9.14
CA ASN A 197 2.37 -26.28 10.18
C ASN A 197 2.97 -25.78 11.50
N VAL A 198 2.80 -24.51 11.84
CA VAL A 198 3.32 -23.89 13.07
C VAL A 198 2.20 -23.27 13.88
N THR A 199 2.41 -23.18 15.18
CA THR A 199 1.57 -22.45 16.11
C THR A 199 2.15 -21.06 16.39
N ARG A 200 1.30 -20.16 16.90
CA ARG A 200 1.73 -18.83 17.37
C ARG A 200 2.93 -18.91 18.33
N ALA A 201 2.86 -19.80 19.32
CA ALA A 201 3.92 -19.95 20.33
C ALA A 201 5.28 -20.37 19.71
N GLU A 202 5.26 -21.25 18.71
CA GLU A 202 6.48 -21.66 17.99
C GLU A 202 7.09 -20.52 17.20
N VAL A 203 6.25 -19.73 16.54
CA VAL A 203 6.71 -18.53 15.78
C VAL A 203 7.31 -17.47 16.71
N GLU A 204 6.63 -17.20 17.83
CA GLU A 204 7.15 -16.23 18.84
C GLU A 204 8.47 -16.70 19.44
N ALA A 205 8.62 -17.99 19.73
CA ALA A 205 9.87 -18.56 20.25
C ALA A 205 11.03 -18.45 19.22
N LEU A 206 10.75 -18.69 17.92
CA LEU A 206 11.73 -18.53 16.87
C LEU A 206 12.28 -17.10 16.83
N TYR A 207 11.39 -16.11 16.78
CA TYR A 207 11.82 -14.70 16.66
C TYR A 207 12.42 -14.16 17.96
N ALA A 208 11.98 -14.63 19.12
CA ALA A 208 12.61 -14.28 20.38
C ALA A 208 14.08 -14.72 20.42
N ALA A 209 14.40 -15.89 19.84
CA ALA A 209 15.78 -16.37 19.74
C ALA A 209 16.65 -15.59 18.73
N MET A 210 16.04 -14.96 17.73
CA MET A 210 16.74 -14.20 16.70
C MET A 210 16.95 -12.71 17.07
N THR A 211 16.17 -12.20 18.02
CA THR A 211 16.15 -10.76 18.35
C THR A 211 17.10 -10.46 19.52
N ASP A 212 18.01 -9.50 19.33
CA ASP A 212 18.76 -8.89 20.44
C ASP A 212 18.07 -7.60 20.88
N PRO A 213 17.50 -7.54 22.10
CA PRO A 213 16.84 -6.34 22.60
C PRO A 213 17.78 -5.13 22.80
N SER A 214 19.11 -5.35 22.83
CA SER A 214 20.12 -4.29 22.97
C SER A 214 20.55 -3.69 21.62
N ASP A 215 20.16 -4.30 20.50
CA ASP A 215 20.49 -3.81 19.17
C ASP A 215 19.76 -2.48 18.91
N LYS A 216 20.53 -1.46 18.54
CA LYS A 216 20.00 -0.12 18.20
C LYS A 216 19.55 0.00 16.74
N THR A 217 19.99 -0.92 15.90
CA THR A 217 19.68 -1.02 14.47
C THR A 217 19.07 -2.39 14.15
N PRO A 218 17.96 -2.76 14.82
CA PRO A 218 17.43 -4.11 14.73
C PRO A 218 16.95 -4.44 13.33
N VAL A 219 17.39 -5.57 12.82
CA VAL A 219 16.90 -6.14 11.57
C VAL A 219 15.44 -6.56 11.73
N SER A 220 14.61 -6.26 10.75
CA SER A 220 13.19 -6.64 10.71
C SER A 220 13.01 -8.11 10.33
N TYR A 221 13.48 -9.03 11.20
CA TYR A 221 13.36 -10.48 10.96
C TYR A 221 11.92 -10.89 10.69
N GLY A 222 11.74 -11.71 9.66
CA GLY A 222 10.43 -12.17 9.22
C GLY A 222 9.86 -11.45 8.01
N LEU A 223 10.36 -10.25 7.68
CA LEU A 223 9.78 -9.38 6.66
C LEU A 223 9.63 -10.09 5.30
N ASN A 224 10.67 -10.79 4.85
CA ASN A 224 10.74 -11.45 3.55
C ASN A 224 10.79 -12.98 3.67
N SER A 225 9.98 -13.56 4.54
CA SER A 225 9.97 -15.01 4.76
C SER A 225 8.60 -15.51 5.18
N ARG A 226 8.39 -16.82 5.06
CA ARG A 226 7.36 -17.53 5.83
C ARG A 226 8.03 -18.40 6.91
N VAL A 227 7.29 -18.78 7.94
CA VAL A 227 7.77 -19.75 8.94
C VAL A 227 7.16 -21.10 8.66
N VAL A 228 8.01 -22.10 8.61
CA VAL A 228 7.64 -23.49 8.29
C VAL A 228 8.14 -24.41 9.37
N LYS A 229 7.35 -25.42 9.73
CA LYS A 229 7.77 -26.57 10.52
C LYS A 229 8.00 -27.74 9.60
N GLY A 230 9.25 -28.12 9.44
CA GLY A 230 9.63 -29.25 8.61
C GLY A 230 9.19 -30.61 9.16
N GLU A 231 9.33 -31.64 8.35
CA GLU A 231 9.01 -33.05 8.75
C GLU A 231 9.87 -33.51 9.93
N ASP A 232 11.07 -32.93 10.10
CA ASP A 232 11.96 -33.19 11.24
C ASP A 232 11.54 -32.45 12.53
N GLY A 233 10.42 -31.74 12.48
CA GLY A 233 9.86 -30.98 13.59
C GLY A 233 10.57 -29.63 13.87
N LYS A 234 11.56 -29.23 13.06
CA LYS A 234 12.24 -27.93 13.23
C LYS A 234 11.41 -26.82 12.62
N VAL A 235 11.38 -25.70 13.35
CA VAL A 235 10.76 -24.47 12.90
C VAL A 235 11.86 -23.54 12.36
N TYR A 236 11.67 -23.05 11.14
CA TYR A 236 12.65 -22.19 10.46
C TYR A 236 11.97 -21.17 9.53
N GLU A 237 12.73 -20.14 9.13
CA GLU A 237 12.32 -19.22 8.07
C GLU A 237 12.63 -19.77 6.68
N ASP A 238 11.61 -19.86 5.83
CA ASP A 238 11.76 -20.06 4.38
C ASP A 238 11.81 -18.67 3.73
N VAL A 239 13.04 -18.20 3.48
CA VAL A 239 13.32 -16.83 3.05
C VAL A 239 13.00 -16.64 1.57
N TYR A 240 12.28 -15.59 1.22
CA TYR A 240 11.95 -15.21 -0.15
C TYR A 240 13.18 -14.61 -0.82
N LYS A 241 13.75 -15.35 -1.76
CA LYS A 241 14.91 -14.98 -2.55
C LYS A 241 14.94 -15.73 -3.87
N VAL A 242 15.83 -15.32 -4.76
CA VAL A 242 16.11 -16.08 -6.01
C VAL A 242 16.47 -17.53 -5.66
N GLY A 243 15.83 -18.46 -6.36
CA GLY A 243 15.95 -19.90 -6.07
C GLY A 243 15.09 -20.41 -4.92
N GLY A 244 14.36 -19.53 -4.18
CA GLY A 244 13.39 -19.89 -3.15
C GLY A 244 11.95 -19.97 -3.67
N LEU A 245 10.97 -19.89 -2.75
CA LEU A 245 9.53 -20.05 -3.03
C LEU A 245 9.02 -19.16 -4.18
N TYR A 246 9.47 -17.90 -4.24
CA TYR A 246 9.09 -16.94 -5.30
C TYR A 246 10.25 -16.71 -6.29
N GLY A 247 11.23 -17.60 -6.34
CA GLY A 247 12.50 -17.42 -7.05
C GLY A 247 12.31 -17.02 -8.52
N ALA A 248 11.44 -17.70 -9.25
CA ALA A 248 11.22 -17.43 -10.68
C ALA A 248 10.65 -16.02 -10.95
N ALA A 249 9.82 -15.48 -10.04
CA ALA A 249 9.32 -14.11 -10.12
C ALA A 249 10.45 -13.12 -9.76
N LEU A 250 11.19 -13.40 -8.69
CA LEU A 250 12.29 -12.54 -8.23
C LEU A 250 13.44 -12.46 -9.24
N GLU A 251 13.74 -13.53 -9.98
CA GLU A 251 14.70 -13.50 -11.09
C GLU A 251 14.30 -12.51 -12.18
N LYS A 252 13.01 -12.50 -12.57
CA LYS A 252 12.49 -11.55 -13.56
C LYS A 252 12.48 -10.13 -13.04
N ILE A 253 12.12 -9.93 -11.78
CA ILE A 253 12.20 -8.63 -11.11
C ILE A 253 13.64 -8.11 -11.13
N CYS A 254 14.62 -8.92 -10.75
CA CYS A 254 16.03 -8.55 -10.79
C CYS A 254 16.51 -8.19 -12.20
N ALA A 255 16.06 -8.93 -13.22
CA ALA A 255 16.42 -8.63 -14.61
C ALA A 255 15.90 -7.26 -15.05
N GLU A 256 14.66 -6.92 -14.76
CA GLU A 256 14.08 -5.61 -15.10
C GLU A 256 14.70 -4.48 -14.27
N LEU A 257 14.98 -4.72 -12.99
CA LEU A 257 15.68 -3.75 -12.14
C LEU A 257 17.10 -3.46 -12.68
N ALA A 258 17.80 -4.47 -13.22
CA ALA A 258 19.10 -4.25 -13.84
C ALA A 258 19.00 -3.34 -15.08
N LEU A 259 17.99 -3.53 -15.93
CA LEU A 259 17.72 -2.65 -17.06
C LEU A 259 17.31 -1.24 -16.60
N ALA A 260 16.50 -1.14 -15.54
CA ALA A 260 16.15 0.13 -14.93
C ALA A 260 17.39 0.90 -14.44
N ALA A 261 18.37 0.21 -13.85
CA ALA A 261 19.60 0.82 -13.39
C ALA A 261 20.44 1.43 -14.53
N GLU A 262 20.39 0.87 -15.74
CA GLU A 262 21.10 1.40 -16.91
C GLU A 262 20.56 2.77 -17.34
N VAL A 263 19.27 3.02 -17.14
CA VAL A 263 18.57 4.26 -17.52
C VAL A 263 18.17 5.12 -16.32
N ALA A 264 18.68 4.82 -15.13
CA ALA A 264 18.42 5.60 -13.92
C ALA A 264 18.86 7.07 -14.06
N GLU A 265 18.20 7.97 -13.36
CA GLU A 265 18.43 9.42 -13.49
C GLU A 265 19.75 9.87 -12.84
N ASN A 266 20.26 9.10 -11.87
CA ASN A 266 21.48 9.45 -11.13
C ASN A 266 22.18 8.21 -10.53
N GLU A 267 23.42 8.40 -10.08
CA GLU A 267 24.23 7.31 -9.53
C GLU A 267 23.71 6.78 -8.19
N THR A 268 22.96 7.58 -7.41
CA THR A 268 22.33 7.14 -6.17
C THR A 268 21.24 6.11 -6.47
N GLN A 269 20.43 6.35 -7.51
CA GLN A 269 19.42 5.41 -7.97
C GLN A 269 20.04 4.10 -8.42
N LYS A 270 21.10 4.13 -9.21
CA LYS A 270 21.85 2.91 -9.60
C LYS A 270 22.34 2.14 -8.40
N ALA A 271 22.89 2.83 -7.41
CA ALA A 271 23.46 2.21 -6.23
C ALA A 271 22.38 1.48 -5.40
N TYR A 272 21.27 2.13 -5.11
CA TYR A 272 20.24 1.46 -4.33
C TYR A 272 19.48 0.38 -5.11
N ILE A 273 19.35 0.49 -6.44
CA ILE A 273 18.81 -0.61 -7.25
C ILE A 273 19.73 -1.83 -7.18
N ALA A 274 21.06 -1.63 -7.20
CA ALA A 274 22.02 -2.73 -7.05
C ALA A 274 21.88 -3.42 -5.68
N ASP A 275 21.69 -2.66 -4.61
CA ASP A 275 21.43 -3.21 -3.27
C ASP A 275 20.10 -3.98 -3.20
N LEU A 276 19.05 -3.48 -3.86
CA LEU A 276 17.77 -4.17 -3.95
C LEU A 276 17.87 -5.50 -4.71
N ILE A 277 18.63 -5.53 -5.83
CA ILE A 277 18.90 -6.76 -6.56
C ILE A 277 19.67 -7.75 -5.67
N ALA A 278 20.70 -7.31 -4.98
CA ALA A 278 21.48 -8.15 -4.06
C ALA A 278 20.60 -8.68 -2.91
N TYR A 279 19.69 -7.87 -2.38
CA TYR A 279 18.68 -8.30 -1.41
C TYR A 279 17.80 -9.43 -1.96
N TYR A 280 17.25 -9.30 -3.16
CA TYR A 280 16.44 -10.36 -3.76
C TYR A 280 17.23 -11.63 -4.08
N GLN A 281 18.51 -11.50 -4.41
CA GLN A 281 19.38 -12.65 -4.67
C GLN A 281 19.72 -13.42 -3.40
N THR A 282 19.94 -12.73 -2.29
CA THR A 282 20.42 -13.33 -1.04
C THR A 282 19.37 -13.53 0.03
N GLY A 283 18.34 -12.67 0.05
CA GLY A 283 17.36 -12.57 1.13
C GLY A 283 17.89 -11.84 2.37
N ASP A 284 19.08 -11.21 2.31
CA ASP A 284 19.70 -10.54 3.45
C ASP A 284 19.01 -9.20 3.77
N LEU A 285 18.33 -9.13 4.91
CA LEU A 285 17.63 -7.95 5.38
C LEU A 285 18.54 -6.75 5.69
N LYS A 286 19.86 -6.96 5.89
CA LYS A 286 20.81 -5.84 6.02
C LYS A 286 21.00 -5.12 4.69
N LEU A 287 20.89 -5.83 3.56
CA LEU A 287 20.88 -5.20 2.23
C LEU A 287 19.57 -4.44 2.00
N TRP A 288 18.44 -4.94 2.52
CA TRP A 288 17.18 -4.21 2.54
C TRP A 288 17.27 -2.90 3.33
N ASP A 289 17.86 -2.92 4.51
CA ASP A 289 18.11 -1.71 5.31
C ASP A 289 19.02 -0.73 4.57
N LYS A 290 20.10 -1.23 3.95
CA LYS A 290 21.02 -0.43 3.15
C LYS A 290 20.33 0.23 1.96
N TYR A 291 19.51 -0.53 1.22
CA TYR A 291 18.66 -0.01 0.15
C TYR A 291 17.78 1.13 0.65
N ASN A 292 17.05 0.90 1.74
CA ASN A 292 16.14 1.90 2.30
C ASN A 292 16.86 3.19 2.71
N ILE A 293 18.03 3.12 3.32
CA ILE A 293 18.85 4.29 3.70
C ILE A 293 19.24 5.09 2.47
N GLN A 294 19.73 4.43 1.42
CA GLN A 294 20.12 5.12 0.18
C GLN A 294 18.91 5.69 -0.55
N TRP A 295 17.80 4.94 -0.59
CA TRP A 295 16.55 5.39 -1.20
C TRP A 295 16.00 6.65 -0.52
N VAL A 296 16.00 6.73 0.81
CA VAL A 296 15.58 7.93 1.56
C VAL A 296 16.43 9.14 1.19
N ASN A 297 17.73 8.95 0.99
CA ASN A 297 18.67 10.04 0.67
C ASN A 297 18.57 10.54 -0.78
N ASP A 298 17.91 9.83 -1.69
CA ASP A 298 17.65 10.31 -3.04
C ASP A 298 16.49 11.32 -3.04
N THR A 299 16.81 12.58 -2.99
CA THR A 299 15.83 13.69 -3.02
C THR A 299 15.70 14.33 -4.41
N LEU A 300 16.60 14.01 -5.34
CA LEU A 300 16.73 14.67 -6.64
C LEU A 300 15.95 13.98 -7.76
N GLY A 301 15.73 12.68 -7.65
CA GLY A 301 15.02 11.89 -8.66
C GLY A 301 13.61 12.44 -8.94
N THR A 302 13.25 12.50 -10.22
CA THR A 302 11.89 12.78 -10.69
C THR A 302 11.03 11.53 -10.62
N VAL A 303 11.58 10.41 -11.13
CA VAL A 303 10.97 9.07 -11.05
C VAL A 303 11.41 8.38 -9.76
N ASP A 304 10.47 7.76 -9.08
CA ASP A 304 10.71 7.00 -7.86
C ASP A 304 9.85 5.72 -7.85
N PHE A 305 10.19 4.78 -6.97
CA PHE A 305 9.44 3.53 -6.89
C PHE A 305 9.53 2.88 -5.51
N VAL A 306 8.56 2.02 -5.24
CA VAL A 306 8.58 1.02 -4.17
C VAL A 306 8.55 -0.35 -4.84
N ASN A 307 9.42 -1.26 -4.43
CA ASN A 307 9.43 -2.64 -4.88
C ASN A 307 10.04 -3.50 -3.79
N GLY A 308 9.25 -4.37 -3.18
CA GLY A 308 9.74 -5.17 -2.05
C GLY A 308 8.64 -5.84 -1.25
N PHE A 309 9.08 -6.46 -0.15
CA PHE A 309 8.20 -6.91 0.91
C PHE A 309 8.15 -5.80 1.96
N VAL A 310 7.04 -5.02 2.01
CA VAL A 310 7.04 -3.69 2.63
C VAL A 310 6.11 -3.59 3.83
N GLU A 311 4.80 -3.83 3.65
CA GLU A 311 3.80 -3.62 4.69
C GLU A 311 3.44 -4.92 5.42
N ASP A 312 3.40 -4.87 6.75
CA ASP A 312 3.23 -6.04 7.61
C ASP A 312 1.83 -6.19 8.24
N TYR A 313 0.89 -5.30 7.92
CA TYR A 313 -0.45 -5.32 8.53
C TYR A 313 -1.34 -6.47 8.03
N ASN A 314 -0.98 -7.15 6.96
CA ASN A 314 -1.67 -8.36 6.50
C ASN A 314 -1.22 -9.63 7.27
N ASP A 315 -0.19 -9.54 8.08
CA ASP A 315 0.24 -10.61 8.96
C ASP A 315 -0.47 -10.53 10.33
N PRO A 316 -1.06 -11.62 10.85
CA PRO A 316 -1.67 -11.62 12.18
C PRO A 316 -0.71 -11.25 13.31
N LEU A 317 0.60 -11.44 13.14
CA LEU A 317 1.63 -11.04 14.10
C LEU A 317 2.34 -9.72 13.76
N GLY A 318 2.05 -9.10 12.60
CA GLY A 318 2.67 -7.88 12.14
C GLY A 318 4.20 -8.00 11.95
N ARG A 319 4.66 -9.08 11.34
CA ARG A 319 6.08 -9.38 11.09
C ARG A 319 6.41 -9.69 9.64
N LYS A 320 5.45 -10.30 8.94
CA LYS A 320 5.58 -10.74 7.55
C LYS A 320 5.06 -9.66 6.64
N ALA A 321 5.86 -9.28 5.65
CA ALA A 321 5.41 -8.26 4.73
C ALA A 321 4.87 -8.83 3.43
N THR A 322 3.84 -8.17 2.91
CA THR A 322 3.31 -8.41 1.58
C THR A 322 4.20 -7.77 0.53
N TYR A 323 4.22 -8.37 -0.67
CA TYR A 323 4.89 -7.79 -1.82
C TYR A 323 4.13 -6.58 -2.33
N GLU A 324 4.86 -5.50 -2.55
CA GLU A 324 4.37 -4.27 -3.14
C GLU A 324 5.23 -3.80 -4.29
N GLY A 325 4.55 -3.23 -5.29
CA GLY A 325 5.18 -2.55 -6.41
C GLY A 325 4.42 -1.29 -6.75
N LEU A 326 5.08 -0.14 -6.66
CA LEU A 326 4.51 1.15 -7.00
C LEU A 326 5.57 1.96 -7.76
N VAL A 327 5.21 2.48 -8.94
CA VAL A 327 6.09 3.33 -9.74
C VAL A 327 5.42 4.68 -9.94
N ASN A 328 6.16 5.74 -9.70
CA ASN A 328 5.62 7.10 -9.69
C ASN A 328 6.63 8.12 -10.21
N PHE A 329 6.15 9.33 -10.44
CA PHE A 329 7.01 10.48 -10.71
C PHE A 329 6.44 11.74 -10.07
N LYS A 330 7.33 12.68 -9.75
CA LYS A 330 7.04 13.91 -9.03
C LYS A 330 6.09 14.82 -9.82
N ASP A 331 5.00 15.26 -9.16
CA ASP A 331 4.23 16.42 -9.60
C ASP A 331 4.90 17.69 -9.06
N VAL A 332 5.56 18.43 -9.95
CA VAL A 332 6.40 19.58 -9.56
C VAL A 332 5.55 20.71 -8.97
N GLU A 333 4.38 21.00 -9.55
CA GLU A 333 3.53 22.11 -9.09
C GLU A 333 2.89 21.78 -7.74
N ALA A 334 2.29 20.60 -7.61
CA ALA A 334 1.64 20.19 -6.38
C ALA A 334 2.64 19.99 -5.23
N SER A 335 3.87 19.55 -5.51
CA SER A 335 4.93 19.38 -4.50
C SER A 335 5.32 20.66 -3.77
N ARG A 336 5.12 21.85 -4.37
CA ARG A 336 5.42 23.11 -3.67
C ARG A 336 4.57 23.32 -2.41
N ARG A 337 3.34 22.79 -2.36
CA ARG A 337 2.49 22.87 -1.17
C ARG A 337 3.04 22.00 -0.03
N THR A 338 3.44 20.79 -0.34
CA THR A 338 4.01 19.88 0.66
C THR A 338 5.40 20.29 1.13
N GLU A 339 6.21 20.91 0.26
CA GLU A 339 7.50 21.51 0.62
C GLU A 339 7.31 22.57 1.72
N LEU A 340 6.30 23.46 1.57
CA LEU A 340 6.01 24.47 2.58
C LEU A 340 5.60 23.87 3.94
N ILE A 341 4.81 22.78 3.93
CA ILE A 341 4.43 22.07 5.15
C ILE A 341 5.67 21.45 5.80
N SER A 342 6.52 20.79 5.02
CA SER A 342 7.76 20.16 5.48
C SER A 342 8.74 21.15 6.08
N GLU A 343 8.93 22.31 5.46
CA GLU A 343 9.77 23.39 5.98
C GLU A 343 9.31 23.92 7.34
N ASN A 344 8.02 23.79 7.64
CA ASN A 344 7.44 24.20 8.92
C ASN A 344 7.16 23.03 9.88
N ALA A 345 7.63 21.81 9.58
CA ALA A 345 7.32 20.61 10.37
C ALA A 345 7.73 20.76 11.85
N GLN A 346 8.88 21.37 12.15
CA GLN A 346 9.29 21.66 13.52
C GLN A 346 8.33 22.58 14.25
N TRP A 347 7.80 23.62 13.57
CA TRP A 347 6.82 24.50 14.19
C TRP A 347 5.53 23.75 14.55
N PHE A 348 5.07 22.85 13.71
CA PHE A 348 3.90 22.03 14.01
C PHE A 348 4.15 21.09 15.18
N GLU A 349 5.33 20.45 15.24
CA GLU A 349 5.73 19.58 16.37
C GLU A 349 5.71 20.36 17.69
N ASP A 350 6.34 21.53 17.72
CA ASP A 350 6.47 22.37 18.92
C ASP A 350 5.12 22.89 19.40
N ASN A 351 4.22 23.20 18.50
CA ASN A 351 2.89 23.81 18.80
C ASN A 351 1.76 22.78 18.84
N SER A 352 2.01 21.49 18.59
CA SER A 352 1.00 20.45 18.70
C SER A 352 0.51 20.36 20.17
N PRO A 353 -0.77 20.00 20.42
CA PRO A 353 -1.33 19.86 21.77
C PRO A 353 -0.89 18.56 22.47
N VAL A 354 0.04 17.82 21.87
CA VAL A 354 0.59 16.57 22.41
C VAL A 354 1.48 16.86 23.61
N ASP A 355 1.42 16.01 24.64
CA ASP A 355 2.28 16.09 25.82
C ASP A 355 3.77 16.19 25.40
N PRO A 356 4.52 17.15 25.98
CA PRO A 356 5.93 17.40 25.62
C PRO A 356 6.84 16.16 25.65
N ARG A 357 6.50 15.16 26.47
CA ARG A 357 7.26 13.89 26.53
C ARG A 357 7.27 13.12 25.22
N PHE A 358 6.23 13.28 24.40
CA PHE A 358 6.08 12.62 23.11
C PHE A 358 6.54 13.48 21.93
N LYS A 359 6.96 14.73 22.16
CA LYS A 359 7.44 15.61 21.09
C LYS A 359 8.89 15.31 20.75
N LYS A 360 9.23 15.35 19.46
CA LYS A 360 10.62 15.33 18.99
C LYS A 360 11.30 16.65 19.32
N ASN A 361 12.56 16.60 19.75
CA ASN A 361 13.36 17.82 19.92
C ASN A 361 13.75 18.43 18.57
N GLU A 362 13.92 17.56 17.57
CA GLU A 362 14.28 17.93 16.20
C GLU A 362 13.52 17.02 15.23
N VAL A 363 12.73 17.62 14.35
CA VAL A 363 12.07 16.92 13.24
C VAL A 363 13.06 16.88 12.10
N LYS A 364 13.61 15.71 11.80
CA LYS A 364 14.57 15.52 10.70
C LYS A 364 13.83 15.08 9.44
N GLY A 365 14.15 15.77 8.35
CA GLY A 365 14.08 15.28 6.99
C GLY A 365 12.80 14.57 6.56
N VAL A 366 11.62 15.14 6.84
CA VAL A 366 10.42 14.69 6.16
C VAL A 366 10.46 15.25 4.74
N THR A 367 10.86 14.42 3.78
CA THR A 367 10.77 14.81 2.37
C THR A 367 9.37 14.51 1.89
N ALA A 368 8.54 15.53 1.77
CA ALA A 368 7.20 15.38 1.25
C ALA A 368 7.15 15.77 -0.23
N LYS A 369 6.60 14.88 -1.03
CA LYS A 369 6.39 15.11 -2.47
C LYS A 369 4.96 14.74 -2.83
N VAL A 370 4.37 15.47 -3.75
CA VAL A 370 3.18 15.03 -4.46
C VAL A 370 3.59 14.30 -5.72
N ILE A 371 3.03 13.13 -5.95
CA ILE A 371 3.39 12.26 -7.05
C ILE A 371 2.18 11.84 -7.88
N ASN A 372 2.46 11.48 -9.13
CA ASN A 372 1.52 10.77 -9.99
C ASN A 372 2.00 9.32 -10.14
N VAL A 373 1.16 8.37 -9.75
CA VAL A 373 1.43 6.94 -9.92
C VAL A 373 1.25 6.56 -11.38
N ALA A 374 2.24 5.84 -11.92
CA ALA A 374 2.20 5.21 -13.23
C ALA A 374 1.75 3.74 -13.15
N THR A 375 2.18 3.01 -12.11
CA THR A 375 1.89 1.57 -11.95
C THR A 375 1.68 1.22 -10.48
N LEU A 376 0.68 0.38 -10.23
CA LEU A 376 0.39 -0.28 -8.95
C LEU A 376 0.44 -1.79 -9.14
N ALA A 377 1.08 -2.51 -8.23
CA ALA A 377 1.19 -3.96 -8.24
C ALA A 377 1.29 -4.51 -6.81
N GLY A 378 1.09 -5.82 -6.66
CA GLY A 378 1.13 -6.46 -5.34
C GLY A 378 0.00 -5.97 -4.45
N ASP A 379 0.29 -5.67 -3.20
CA ASP A 379 -0.69 -5.21 -2.20
C ASP A 379 -1.17 -3.76 -2.45
N CYS A 380 -0.41 -2.97 -3.22
CA CYS A 380 -0.87 -1.66 -3.70
C CYS A 380 -2.07 -1.75 -4.67
N TYR A 381 -2.44 -2.95 -5.11
CA TYR A 381 -3.63 -3.26 -5.88
C TYR A 381 -4.38 -4.43 -5.20
N PRO A 382 -5.68 -4.37 -4.98
CA PRO A 382 -6.68 -3.38 -5.42
C PRO A 382 -6.89 -2.20 -4.44
N ALA A 383 -6.32 -2.25 -3.24
CA ALA A 383 -6.43 -1.19 -2.24
C ALA A 383 -5.28 -0.19 -2.41
N ALA A 384 -5.41 0.69 -3.40
CA ALA A 384 -4.37 1.67 -3.69
C ALA A 384 -4.18 2.66 -2.53
N PRO A 385 -2.93 2.90 -2.08
CA PRO A 385 -2.65 3.91 -1.07
C PRO A 385 -2.92 5.32 -1.63
N ILE A 386 -3.38 6.23 -0.79
CA ILE A 386 -3.52 7.65 -1.13
C ILE A 386 -2.29 8.47 -0.73
N GLY A 387 -1.47 7.89 0.12
CA GLY A 387 -0.19 8.42 0.57
C GLY A 387 0.70 7.31 1.10
N ILE A 388 2.00 7.59 1.22
CA ILE A 388 3.01 6.64 1.70
C ILE A 388 4.01 7.38 2.58
N ASN A 389 4.43 6.75 3.68
CA ASN A 389 5.56 7.18 4.49
C ASN A 389 6.49 5.99 4.77
N LEU A 390 7.60 5.91 4.08
CA LEU A 390 8.56 4.80 4.15
C LEU A 390 9.99 5.29 4.43
N PRO A 391 10.86 4.42 4.95
CA PRO A 391 10.69 3.00 5.31
C PRO A 391 9.95 2.80 6.63
N ASN A 392 9.48 1.57 6.88
CA ASN A 392 8.79 1.21 8.13
C ASN A 392 9.73 0.97 9.32
N ALA A 393 11.03 0.78 9.09
CA ALA A 393 12.02 0.57 10.15
C ALA A 393 12.22 1.85 10.99
N ASP A 394 11.76 1.83 12.26
CA ASP A 394 11.80 3.00 13.16
C ASP A 394 13.21 3.57 13.37
N TRP A 395 14.24 2.73 13.41
CA TRP A 395 15.61 3.20 13.57
C TRP A 395 16.14 3.95 12.34
N ILE A 396 15.74 3.51 11.11
CA ILE A 396 16.09 4.21 9.87
C ILE A 396 15.38 5.56 9.84
N ARG A 397 14.08 5.60 10.17
CA ARG A 397 13.33 6.87 10.26
C ARG A 397 13.98 7.85 11.25
N ARG A 398 14.45 7.35 12.39
CA ARG A 398 15.06 8.17 13.42
C ARG A 398 16.43 8.73 12.99
N GLU A 399 17.24 7.93 12.31
CA GLU A 399 18.65 8.27 12.03
C GLU A 399 18.84 8.86 10.63
N HIS A 400 18.03 8.44 9.66
CA HIS A 400 18.17 8.82 8.24
C HIS A 400 16.93 9.57 7.69
N GLY A 401 15.81 9.58 8.41
CA GLY A 401 14.57 10.20 7.95
C GLY A 401 13.65 9.25 7.20
N SER A 402 12.66 9.82 6.52
CA SER A 402 11.67 9.08 5.71
C SER A 402 11.25 9.88 4.49
N LYS A 403 10.77 9.20 3.44
CA LYS A 403 10.05 9.83 2.34
C LYS A 403 8.56 9.75 2.60
N SER A 404 7.89 10.90 2.56
CA SER A 404 6.43 11.02 2.55
C SER A 404 5.98 11.47 1.18
N VAL A 405 5.00 10.79 0.62
CA VAL A 405 4.41 11.15 -0.67
C VAL A 405 2.89 11.11 -0.61
N THR A 406 2.25 12.09 -1.24
CA THR A 406 0.81 12.12 -1.50
C THR A 406 0.56 11.75 -2.95
N ILE A 407 -0.41 10.90 -3.22
CA ILE A 407 -0.68 10.38 -4.57
C ILE A 407 -1.85 11.13 -5.19
N ALA A 408 -1.54 12.20 -5.93
CA ALA A 408 -2.52 13.14 -6.44
C ALA A 408 -3.50 12.52 -7.45
N ASN A 409 -3.00 11.75 -8.42
CA ASN A 409 -3.86 11.20 -9.46
C ASN A 409 -4.83 10.12 -8.96
N LEU A 410 -4.49 9.40 -7.90
CA LEU A 410 -5.41 8.47 -7.26
C LEU A 410 -6.49 9.20 -6.46
N THR A 411 -6.11 10.20 -5.67
CA THR A 411 -7.06 11.05 -4.93
C THR A 411 -8.04 11.72 -5.90
N ALA A 412 -7.54 12.26 -7.02
CA ALA A 412 -8.38 12.83 -8.07
C ALA A 412 -9.31 11.78 -8.71
N ALA A 413 -8.84 10.54 -8.94
CA ALA A 413 -9.65 9.46 -9.49
C ALA A 413 -10.79 9.06 -8.54
N TYR A 414 -10.53 8.95 -7.24
CA TYR A 414 -11.57 8.69 -6.23
C TYR A 414 -12.65 9.78 -6.24
N SER A 415 -12.24 11.05 -6.23
CA SER A 415 -13.18 12.18 -6.27
C SER A 415 -14.02 12.20 -7.54
N LYS A 416 -13.42 11.94 -8.71
CA LYS A 416 -14.12 11.89 -10.00
C LYS A 416 -15.07 10.69 -10.10
N ALA A 417 -14.62 9.50 -9.70
CA ALA A 417 -15.47 8.31 -9.69
C ALA A 417 -16.68 8.48 -8.75
N ALA A 418 -16.49 9.14 -7.60
CA ALA A 418 -17.61 9.46 -6.69
C ALA A 418 -18.63 10.41 -7.34
N GLN A 419 -18.19 11.37 -8.15
CA GLN A 419 -19.07 12.28 -8.91
C GLN A 419 -19.81 11.56 -10.06
N GLU A 420 -19.21 10.55 -10.68
CA GLU A 420 -19.80 9.73 -11.73
C GLU A 420 -20.78 8.68 -11.20
N SER A 421 -20.71 8.33 -9.91
CA SER A 421 -21.55 7.31 -9.30
C SER A 421 -23.00 7.80 -9.18
N PRO A 422 -23.99 6.99 -9.60
CA PRO A 422 -25.41 7.34 -9.49
C PRO A 422 -25.89 7.41 -8.01
N LYS A 423 -25.12 6.82 -7.09
CA LYS A 423 -25.38 6.87 -5.66
C LYS A 423 -24.31 7.76 -5.00
N SER A 424 -24.68 9.00 -4.73
CA SER A 424 -23.79 9.95 -4.05
C SER A 424 -23.89 9.80 -2.54
N LEU A 425 -22.79 9.37 -1.92
CA LEU A 425 -22.67 9.36 -0.45
C LEU A 425 -22.85 10.76 0.12
N LEU A 426 -22.40 11.79 -0.61
CA LEU A 426 -22.54 13.18 -0.17
C LEU A 426 -23.99 13.57 -0.01
N SER A 427 -24.86 13.22 -0.97
CA SER A 427 -26.29 13.52 -0.86
C SER A 427 -27.03 12.70 0.20
N GLU A 428 -26.48 11.55 0.59
CA GLU A 428 -27.07 10.69 1.63
C GLU A 428 -26.67 11.12 3.05
N PHE A 429 -25.43 11.58 3.24
CA PHE A 429 -24.86 11.83 4.57
C PHE A 429 -24.71 13.31 4.91
N ALA A 430 -24.77 14.23 3.94
CA ALA A 430 -24.73 15.66 4.22
C ALA A 430 -25.97 16.11 5.00
N TRP A 431 -25.77 17.00 5.96
CA TRP A 431 -26.83 17.52 6.81
C TRP A 431 -27.85 18.37 6.02
N ASP A 432 -27.36 19.18 5.09
CA ASP A 432 -28.17 20.07 4.26
C ASP A 432 -27.49 20.40 2.92
N GLU A 433 -28.21 21.14 2.06
CA GLU A 433 -27.69 21.55 0.75
C GLU A 433 -26.50 22.52 0.85
N ALA A 434 -26.41 23.32 1.92
CA ALA A 434 -25.28 24.23 2.10
C ALA A 434 -23.97 23.46 2.35
N GLU A 435 -24.04 22.34 3.09
CA GLU A 435 -22.91 21.45 3.30
C GLU A 435 -22.50 20.76 1.98
N ILE A 436 -23.48 20.33 1.17
CA ILE A 436 -23.22 19.76 -0.16
C ILE A 436 -22.48 20.76 -1.07
N GLU A 437 -22.94 22.01 -1.12
CA GLU A 437 -22.30 23.05 -1.91
C GLU A 437 -20.89 23.39 -1.40
N MET A 438 -20.69 23.38 -0.08
CA MET A 438 -19.39 23.62 0.54
C MET A 438 -18.41 22.49 0.19
N GLU A 439 -18.84 21.23 0.28
CA GLU A 439 -18.03 20.07 -0.07
C GLU A 439 -17.70 20.04 -1.57
N LYS A 440 -18.67 20.32 -2.44
CA LYS A 440 -18.41 20.47 -3.89
C LYS A 440 -17.35 21.54 -4.19
N LYS A 441 -17.36 22.65 -3.44
CA LYS A 441 -16.47 23.79 -3.66
C LYS A 441 -15.08 23.59 -3.07
N TYR A 442 -14.99 23.03 -1.88
CA TYR A 442 -13.75 23.00 -1.11
C TYR A 442 -13.23 21.59 -0.81
N GLY A 443 -14.08 20.56 -0.91
CA GLY A 443 -13.74 19.19 -0.50
C GLY A 443 -12.47 18.66 -1.14
N GLY A 444 -12.25 18.94 -2.43
CA GLY A 444 -11.04 18.51 -3.13
C GLY A 444 -9.78 19.08 -2.48
N ILE A 445 -9.71 20.41 -2.31
CA ILE A 445 -8.50 21.05 -1.75
C ILE A 445 -8.31 20.75 -0.26
N THR A 446 -9.39 20.64 0.49
CA THR A 446 -9.30 20.27 1.93
C THR A 446 -8.89 18.82 2.10
N GLY A 447 -9.35 17.91 1.23
CA GLY A 447 -8.91 16.53 1.18
C GLY A 447 -7.43 16.38 0.87
N ASP A 448 -6.94 17.09 -0.15
CA ASP A 448 -5.51 17.12 -0.48
C ASP A 448 -4.67 17.64 0.69
N LEU A 449 -5.08 18.78 1.28
CA LEU A 449 -4.36 19.36 2.42
C LEU A 449 -4.38 18.44 3.64
N HIS A 450 -5.50 17.76 3.90
CA HIS A 450 -5.61 16.77 4.96
C HIS A 450 -4.59 15.64 4.75
N THR A 451 -4.50 15.10 3.53
CA THR A 451 -3.55 14.03 3.19
C THR A 451 -2.11 14.52 3.32
N ASP A 452 -1.79 15.72 2.81
CA ASP A 452 -0.45 16.30 2.94
C ASP A 452 -0.03 16.46 4.42
N LEU A 453 -0.94 16.95 5.28
CA LEU A 453 -0.69 17.08 6.72
C LEU A 453 -0.57 15.70 7.40
N HIS A 454 -1.37 14.71 6.99
CA HIS A 454 -1.28 13.34 7.48
C HIS A 454 0.11 12.77 7.22
N GLU A 455 0.58 12.83 5.98
CA GLU A 455 1.85 12.25 5.57
C GLU A 455 3.05 13.04 6.13
N CYS A 456 3.01 14.36 6.05
CA CYS A 456 4.14 15.20 6.48
C CYS A 456 4.26 15.30 8.00
N LEU A 457 3.12 15.47 8.69
CA LEU A 457 3.11 15.73 10.14
C LEU A 457 2.63 14.53 10.93
N GLY A 458 1.58 13.83 10.49
CA GLY A 458 1.02 12.68 11.19
C GLY A 458 2.05 11.56 11.38
N HIS A 459 2.68 11.14 10.31
CA HIS A 459 3.75 10.14 10.32
C HIS A 459 5.13 10.72 10.69
N GLY A 460 5.39 11.99 10.37
CA GLY A 460 6.67 12.65 10.64
C GLY A 460 6.88 13.07 12.09
N SER A 461 5.81 13.24 12.89
CA SER A 461 5.84 13.80 14.24
C SER A 461 5.90 12.73 15.36
N GLY A 462 6.20 13.19 16.56
CA GLY A 462 6.14 12.40 17.77
C GLY A 462 7.30 11.42 17.94
N LYS A 463 7.52 10.96 19.18
CA LYS A 463 8.50 9.93 19.56
C LYS A 463 7.90 8.95 20.54
N LEU A 464 8.42 7.73 20.56
CA LEU A 464 8.14 6.77 21.61
C LEU A 464 8.90 7.14 22.87
N LEU A 465 8.35 6.83 24.04
CA LEU A 465 9.08 6.89 25.29
C LEU A 465 10.20 5.83 25.29
N PRO A 466 11.34 6.09 25.94
CA PRO A 466 12.49 5.18 25.94
C PRO A 466 12.17 3.76 26.42
N GLU A 467 11.20 3.62 27.32
CA GLU A 467 10.73 2.35 27.88
C GLU A 467 9.72 1.61 26.99
N THR A 468 9.26 2.22 25.91
CA THR A 468 8.24 1.61 25.03
C THR A 468 8.92 0.79 23.95
N SER A 469 8.59 -0.50 23.88
CA SER A 469 9.05 -1.35 22.79
C SER A 469 8.55 -0.80 21.42
N PRO A 470 9.41 -0.68 20.41
CA PRO A 470 9.00 -0.30 19.05
C PRO A 470 7.90 -1.21 18.47
N ASN A 471 7.84 -2.45 18.95
CA ASN A 471 6.88 -3.47 18.51
C ASN A 471 5.65 -3.62 19.42
N ALA A 472 5.49 -2.77 20.44
CA ALA A 472 4.45 -2.91 21.46
C ALA A 472 3.01 -2.96 20.92
N LEU A 473 2.75 -2.44 19.72
CA LEU A 473 1.44 -2.36 19.10
C LEU A 473 1.38 -3.06 17.73
N LYS A 474 2.34 -3.91 17.37
CA LYS A 474 2.35 -4.54 16.03
C LYS A 474 1.10 -5.36 15.75
N GLU A 475 0.62 -6.14 16.71
CA GLU A 475 -0.64 -6.90 16.60
C GLU A 475 -1.89 -5.99 16.45
N PHE A 476 -1.74 -4.71 16.74
CA PHE A 476 -2.80 -3.70 16.65
C PHE A 476 -2.50 -2.62 15.61
N SER A 477 -1.60 -2.88 14.66
CA SER A 477 -1.14 -1.91 13.67
C SER A 477 -2.32 -1.31 12.88
N SER A 478 -3.26 -2.11 12.43
CA SER A 478 -4.48 -1.67 11.75
C SER A 478 -5.38 -0.74 12.59
N ARG A 479 -5.37 -0.89 13.94
CA ARG A 479 -6.07 0.01 14.85
C ARG A 479 -5.29 1.29 15.16
N ARG A 480 -3.97 1.26 14.98
CA ARG A 480 -3.06 2.38 15.21
C ARG A 480 -3.20 3.43 14.12
N ASP A 481 -3.25 3.03 12.86
CA ASP A 481 -3.31 3.94 11.72
C ASP A 481 -4.63 4.70 11.63
N SER A 482 -5.74 4.09 11.98
CA SER A 482 -7.04 4.76 12.00
C SER A 482 -7.21 5.85 13.07
N ARG A 483 -6.33 5.93 14.08
CA ARG A 483 -6.50 6.85 15.24
C ARG A 483 -5.42 7.92 15.38
N ARG A 484 -4.22 7.74 14.80
CA ARG A 484 -3.13 8.72 14.91
C ARG A 484 -3.38 10.04 14.20
N PRO A 485 -3.82 10.05 12.94
CA PRO A 485 -3.95 11.30 12.18
C PRO A 485 -5.10 12.18 12.66
N LEU A 486 -6.23 11.58 12.99
CA LEU A 486 -7.42 12.32 13.44
C LEU A 486 -7.21 13.10 14.75
N ARG A 487 -6.38 12.61 15.67
CA ARG A 487 -6.11 13.32 16.93
C ARG A 487 -5.12 14.46 16.77
N SER A 488 -4.13 14.37 15.89
CA SER A 488 -3.18 15.48 15.66
C SER A 488 -3.76 16.57 14.77
N LEU A 489 -4.69 16.24 13.87
CA LEU A 489 -5.31 17.20 12.94
C LEU A 489 -6.54 17.89 13.50
N LEU A 490 -7.33 17.23 14.37
CA LEU A 490 -8.48 17.87 15.04
C LEU A 490 -8.07 18.80 16.19
N SER A 491 -6.79 18.88 16.49
CA SER A 491 -6.24 19.73 17.54
C SER A 491 -5.37 20.87 16.99
N CYS A 492 -5.23 21.02 15.69
CA CYS A 492 -4.78 22.23 15.00
C CYS A 492 -5.92 23.02 14.43
#